data_4437a8d56e06ea14323d3af83de61e0b
#
_entry.id   4437a8d56e06ea14323d3af83de61e0b
#
_cell.length_a   1.000
_cell.length_b   1.000
_cell.length_c   1.000
_cell.angle_alpha   90.00
_cell.angle_beta   90.00
_cell.angle_gamma   90.00
#
_symmetry.space_group_name_H-M   'P 1'
#
loop_
_entity.id
_entity.type
_entity.pdbx_description
1 polymer ?
#
loop_
_entity_poly.entity_id
_entity_poly.type
_entity_poly.pdbx_seq_one_letter_code
_entity_poly.pdbx_strand_id
1 'polypeptide(L)'
;MGLKQYSVGKEWEEELLDYYHNRGFFAYKFPTEFNGTICDIIVAKKGACMFIEAKHTKNEKLYYKSSGIYKKRDELDRFVAKTKNNIYIMIKSDKLGKYWTTWVRSRDTFERKGYLDLKKDCLCANRGDVSERG
;
A
#
# COMPACT_ATOMS: atom_id res chain seq x y z
N MET A 1 3.55 -20.20 12.14
CA MET A 1 4.11 -18.84 12.09
C MET A 1 3.81 -18.16 10.77
N GLY A 2 4.21 -18.75 9.62
CA GLY A 2 3.92 -18.17 8.34
C GLY A 2 2.43 -18.04 8.02
N LEU A 3 1.64 -18.99 8.46
CA LEU A 3 0.19 -18.98 8.24
C LEU A 3 -0.50 -17.82 8.93
N LYS A 4 -0.04 -17.48 10.13
CA LYS A 4 -0.64 -16.38 10.88
C LYS A 4 -0.34 -15.03 10.24
N GLN A 5 0.88 -14.82 9.77
CA GLN A 5 1.24 -13.58 9.09
C GLN A 5 0.53 -13.44 7.75
N TYR A 6 0.40 -14.55 7.03
CA TYR A 6 -0.32 -14.58 5.75
C TYR A 6 -1.78 -14.19 5.96
N SER A 7 -2.42 -14.72 7.02
CA SER A 7 -3.82 -14.41 7.32
C SER A 7 -4.03 -12.93 7.62
N VAL A 8 -3.13 -12.33 8.38
CA VAL A 8 -3.24 -10.90 8.73
C VAL A 8 -3.11 -10.03 7.48
N GLY A 9 -2.17 -10.34 6.61
CA GLY A 9 -2.01 -9.61 5.35
C GLY A 9 -3.23 -9.73 4.47
N LYS A 10 -3.80 -10.91 4.38
CA LYS A 10 -5.00 -11.17 3.58
C LYS A 10 -6.21 -10.44 4.13
N GLU A 11 -6.36 -10.41 5.45
CA GLU A 11 -7.44 -9.67 6.10
C GLU A 11 -7.35 -8.19 5.81
N TRP A 12 -6.14 -7.62 5.83
CA TRP A 12 -5.92 -6.22 5.53
C TRP A 12 -6.31 -5.88 4.09
N GLU A 13 -5.95 -6.75 3.14
CA GLU A 13 -6.36 -6.57 1.75
C GLU A 13 -7.88 -6.57 1.60
N GLU A 14 -8.56 -7.48 2.29
CA GLU A 14 -10.03 -7.53 2.26
C GLU A 14 -10.66 -6.29 2.88
N GLU A 15 -10.09 -5.79 3.97
CA GLU A 15 -10.56 -4.55 4.58
C GLU A 15 -10.46 -3.37 3.60
N LEU A 16 -9.37 -3.30 2.84
CA LEU A 16 -9.19 -2.26 1.84
C LEU A 16 -10.20 -2.37 0.71
N LEU A 17 -10.47 -3.60 0.23
CA LEU A 17 -11.47 -3.81 -0.80
C LEU A 17 -12.83 -3.32 -0.34
N ASP A 18 -13.25 -3.70 0.87
CA ASP A 18 -14.52 -3.28 1.44
C ASP A 18 -14.58 -1.76 1.62
N TYR A 19 -13.50 -1.18 2.08
CA TYR A 19 -13.40 0.26 2.28
C TYR A 19 -13.70 1.01 0.99
N TYR A 20 -13.08 0.60 -0.11
CA TYR A 20 -13.27 1.27 -1.39
C TYR A 20 -14.61 0.94 -2.04
N HIS A 21 -15.08 -0.30 -1.95
CA HIS A 21 -16.39 -0.66 -2.44
C HIS A 21 -17.49 0.17 -1.78
N ASN A 22 -17.39 0.36 -0.47
CA ASN A 22 -18.38 1.12 0.30
C ASN A 22 -18.40 2.59 -0.08
N ARG A 23 -17.34 3.07 -0.74
CA ARG A 23 -17.25 4.45 -1.22
C ARG A 23 -17.53 4.60 -2.70
N GLY A 24 -18.06 3.56 -3.31
CA GLY A 24 -18.47 3.61 -4.71
C GLY A 24 -17.34 3.38 -5.71
N PHE A 25 -16.20 2.86 -5.27
CA PHE A 25 -15.11 2.52 -6.19
C PHE A 25 -15.27 1.10 -6.70
N PHE A 26 -14.84 0.86 -7.93
CA PHE A 26 -14.51 -0.47 -8.39
C PHE A 26 -13.18 -0.84 -7.73
N ALA A 27 -13.11 -2.01 -7.12
CA ALA A 27 -11.87 -2.47 -6.49
C ALA A 27 -11.62 -3.91 -6.86
N TYR A 28 -10.37 -4.21 -7.26
CA TYR A 28 -9.98 -5.53 -7.70
C TYR A 28 -8.64 -5.92 -7.06
N LYS A 29 -8.61 -7.11 -6.49
CA LYS A 29 -7.42 -7.66 -5.87
C LYS A 29 -6.73 -8.59 -6.87
N PHE A 30 -5.44 -8.37 -7.10
CA PHE A 30 -4.66 -9.25 -7.95
C PHE A 30 -4.46 -10.60 -7.27
N PRO A 31 -4.59 -11.71 -8.01
CA PRO A 31 -4.35 -13.03 -7.43
C PRO A 31 -2.92 -13.17 -6.91
N THR A 32 -2.79 -13.82 -5.75
CA THR A 32 -1.48 -13.98 -5.10
C THR A 32 -0.55 -14.93 -5.86
N GLU A 33 -1.09 -15.77 -6.71
CA GLU A 33 -0.29 -16.70 -7.50
C GLU A 33 0.42 -16.07 -8.69
N PHE A 34 0.09 -14.82 -9.03
CA PHE A 34 0.79 -14.11 -10.10
C PHE A 34 2.09 -13.54 -9.57
N ASN A 35 3.20 -14.12 -9.97
CA ASN A 35 4.51 -13.58 -9.65
C ASN A 35 4.73 -12.27 -10.42
N GLY A 36 5.33 -11.30 -9.75
CA GLY A 36 5.68 -10.05 -10.40
C GLY A 36 4.56 -9.05 -10.54
N THR A 37 3.45 -9.20 -9.80
CA THR A 37 2.44 -8.16 -9.77
C THR A 37 3.02 -6.91 -9.12
N ILE A 38 2.73 -5.77 -9.73
CA ILE A 38 3.26 -4.49 -9.28
C ILE A 38 2.64 -4.07 -7.95
N CYS A 39 1.37 -4.40 -7.77
CA CYS A 39 0.65 -4.02 -6.56
C CYS A 39 -0.40 -5.08 -6.23
N ASP A 40 -1.03 -4.94 -5.06
CA ASP A 40 -2.03 -5.90 -4.60
C ASP A 40 -3.43 -5.59 -5.08
N ILE A 41 -3.78 -4.31 -5.20
CA ILE A 41 -5.15 -3.87 -5.45
C ILE A 41 -5.16 -2.72 -6.44
N ILE A 42 -6.14 -2.73 -7.34
CA ILE A 42 -6.46 -1.57 -8.18
C ILE A 42 -7.83 -1.07 -7.78
N VAL A 43 -7.98 0.24 -7.64
CA VAL A 43 -9.29 0.86 -7.42
C VAL A 43 -9.52 1.95 -8.45
N ALA A 44 -10.76 2.09 -8.90
CA ALA A 44 -11.08 3.05 -9.95
C ALA A 44 -12.46 3.65 -9.74
N LYS A 45 -12.61 4.92 -10.11
CA LYS A 45 -13.87 5.64 -10.03
C LYS A 45 -13.82 6.86 -10.96
N LYS A 46 -14.79 6.94 -11.87
CA LYS A 46 -14.98 8.11 -12.75
C LYS A 46 -13.69 8.60 -13.44
N GLY A 47 -12.98 7.68 -14.07
CA GLY A 47 -11.77 8.04 -14.80
C GLY A 47 -10.49 8.14 -13.97
N ALA A 48 -10.60 8.02 -12.66
CA ALA A 48 -9.44 7.98 -11.78
C ALA A 48 -9.10 6.54 -11.41
N CYS A 49 -7.81 6.25 -11.27
CA CYS A 49 -7.35 4.91 -10.95
C CYS A 49 -6.20 5.00 -9.94
N MET A 50 -6.26 4.15 -8.92
CA MET A 50 -5.17 4.06 -7.95
C MET A 50 -4.66 2.63 -7.88
N PHE A 51 -3.34 2.51 -7.76
CA PHE A 51 -2.67 1.23 -7.59
C PHE A 51 -2.16 1.17 -6.16
N ILE A 52 -2.50 0.12 -5.43
CA ILE A 52 -2.27 0.04 -4.00
C ILE A 52 -1.45 -1.19 -3.64
N GLU A 53 -0.38 -0.97 -2.89
CA GLU A 53 0.39 -2.04 -2.27
C GLU A 53 0.02 -2.04 -0.79
N ALA A 54 -0.58 -3.13 -0.32
CA ALA A 54 -1.02 -3.26 1.06
C ALA A 54 0.09 -3.83 1.92
N LYS A 55 0.39 -3.17 3.01
CA LYS A 55 1.42 -3.62 3.95
C LYS A 55 0.88 -3.57 5.38
N HIS A 56 1.46 -4.39 6.23
CA HIS A 56 1.10 -4.47 7.64
C HIS A 56 2.36 -4.42 8.49
N THR A 57 2.29 -3.72 9.59
CA THR A 57 3.38 -3.70 10.57
C THR A 57 2.80 -3.73 11.99
N LYS A 58 3.53 -4.32 12.90
CA LYS A 58 3.15 -4.35 14.31
C LYS A 58 3.55 -3.05 15.02
N ASN A 59 4.45 -2.30 14.42
CA ASN A 59 5.12 -1.15 15.06
C ASN A 59 4.68 0.17 14.43
N GLU A 60 5.46 1.21 14.68
CA GLU A 60 5.25 2.54 14.11
C GLU A 60 6.09 2.76 12.86
N LYS A 61 6.83 1.73 12.43
CA LYS A 61 7.74 1.81 11.29
C LYS A 61 7.49 0.68 10.31
N LEU A 62 7.69 0.97 9.03
CA LEU A 62 7.69 -0.04 7.98
C LEU A 62 9.09 -0.10 7.39
N TYR A 63 9.71 -1.27 7.45
CA TYR A 63 11.09 -1.43 6.99
C TYR A 63 11.15 -1.77 5.51
N TYR A 64 12.06 -1.10 4.81
CA TYR A 64 12.18 -1.18 3.35
C TYR A 64 12.44 -2.60 2.86
N LYS A 65 13.44 -3.26 3.45
CA LYS A 65 13.82 -4.60 3.00
C LYS A 65 12.84 -5.67 3.44
N SER A 66 12.44 -5.68 4.71
CA SER A 66 11.56 -6.73 5.22
C SER A 66 10.14 -6.62 4.70
N SER A 67 9.71 -5.45 4.26
CA SER A 67 8.38 -5.28 3.67
C SER A 67 8.26 -5.85 2.26
N GLY A 68 9.39 -6.16 1.62
CA GLY A 68 9.39 -6.65 0.24
C GLY A 68 9.42 -5.56 -0.82
N ILE A 69 9.29 -4.31 -0.42
CA ILE A 69 9.30 -3.20 -1.39
C ILE A 69 10.66 -3.07 -2.07
N TYR A 70 11.72 -3.31 -1.33
CA TYR A 70 13.07 -3.27 -1.87
C TYR A 70 13.25 -4.21 -3.06
N LYS A 71 12.69 -5.41 -2.99
CA LYS A 71 12.80 -6.39 -4.06
C LYS A 71 12.12 -5.93 -5.35
N LYS A 72 11.11 -5.12 -5.25
CA LYS A 72 10.33 -4.64 -6.40
C LYS A 72 10.78 -3.26 -6.90
N ARG A 73 11.80 -2.67 -6.32
CA ARG A 73 12.12 -1.26 -6.57
C ARG A 73 12.30 -0.92 -8.05
N ASP A 74 12.97 -1.75 -8.80
CA ASP A 74 13.20 -1.48 -10.22
C ASP A 74 11.92 -1.59 -11.04
N GLU A 75 11.08 -2.57 -10.72
CA GLU A 75 9.79 -2.73 -11.38
C GLU A 75 8.83 -1.59 -11.07
N LEU A 76 8.83 -1.14 -9.82
CA LEU A 76 8.03 0.00 -9.40
C LEU A 76 8.46 1.27 -10.14
N ASP A 77 9.75 1.48 -10.28
CA ASP A 77 10.27 2.63 -11.02
C ASP A 77 9.85 2.60 -12.48
N ARG A 78 9.97 1.44 -13.11
CA ARG A 78 9.57 1.29 -14.52
C ARG A 78 8.08 1.55 -14.69
N PHE A 79 7.28 1.04 -13.77
CA PHE A 79 5.83 1.24 -13.81
C PHE A 79 5.48 2.73 -13.73
N VAL A 80 6.03 3.43 -12.74
CA VAL A 80 5.76 4.86 -12.57
C VAL A 80 6.23 5.65 -13.77
N ALA A 81 7.40 5.34 -14.30
CA ALA A 81 7.96 6.04 -15.45
C ALA A 81 7.11 5.86 -16.72
N LYS A 82 6.63 4.63 -16.96
CA LYS A 82 5.89 4.32 -18.18
C LYS A 82 4.44 4.76 -18.12
N THR A 83 3.79 4.65 -16.98
CA THR A 83 2.34 4.90 -16.87
C THR A 83 2.02 6.28 -16.34
N LYS A 84 2.98 6.96 -15.73
CA LYS A 84 2.80 8.22 -15.02
C LYS A 84 1.81 8.10 -13.85
N ASN A 85 1.52 6.87 -13.42
CA ASN A 85 0.70 6.62 -12.25
C ASN A 85 1.58 6.29 -11.05
N ASN A 86 1.19 6.77 -9.90
CA ASN A 86 1.87 6.44 -8.65
C ASN A 86 1.29 5.16 -8.08
N ILE A 87 2.10 4.48 -7.27
CA ILE A 87 1.63 3.37 -6.47
C ILE A 87 1.58 3.84 -5.03
N TYR A 88 0.44 3.67 -4.40
CA TYR A 88 0.24 4.02 -3.00
C TYR A 88 0.55 2.82 -2.14
N ILE A 89 1.26 3.06 -1.07
CA ILE A 89 1.50 2.03 -0.06
C ILE A 89 0.52 2.33 1.06
N MET A 90 -0.37 1.38 1.36
CA MET A 90 -1.33 1.53 2.45
C MET A 90 -0.95 0.58 3.56
N ILE A 91 -0.68 1.14 4.72
CA ILE A 91 -0.05 0.44 5.82
C ILE A 91 -1.00 0.40 7.01
N LYS A 92 -1.27 -0.80 7.50
CA LYS A 92 -1.99 -1.00 8.75
C LYS A 92 -0.99 -1.21 9.85
N SER A 93 -1.09 -0.43 10.92
CA SER A 93 -0.22 -0.56 12.08
C SER A 93 -1.02 -1.05 13.27
N ASP A 94 -0.59 -2.15 13.86
CA ASP A 94 -1.24 -2.66 15.07
C ASP A 94 -1.07 -1.71 16.23
N LYS A 95 0.10 -1.14 16.36
CA LYS A 95 0.41 -0.24 17.47
C LYS A 95 -0.38 1.06 17.40
N LEU A 96 -0.47 1.65 16.22
CA LEU A 96 -1.13 2.93 16.04
C LEU A 96 -2.63 2.80 15.76
N GLY A 97 -3.08 1.62 15.37
CA GLY A 97 -4.50 1.32 15.19
C GLY A 97 -5.18 2.06 14.06
N LYS A 98 -4.42 2.59 13.11
CA LYS A 98 -4.93 3.40 12.00
C LYS A 98 -4.25 2.99 10.70
N TYR A 99 -4.78 3.49 9.58
CA TYR A 99 -4.13 3.32 8.29
C TYR A 99 -3.19 4.47 8.03
N TRP A 100 -2.15 4.19 7.31
CA TRP A 100 -1.14 5.18 6.94
C TRP A 100 -0.83 4.99 5.48
N THR A 101 -0.68 6.07 4.74
CA THR A 101 -0.43 6.00 3.32
C THR A 101 0.71 6.90 2.90
N THR A 102 1.45 6.45 1.89
CA THR A 102 2.46 7.25 1.22
C THR A 102 2.58 6.74 -0.21
N TRP A 103 3.36 7.43 -1.02
CA TRP A 103 3.60 7.02 -2.40
C TRP A 103 4.92 6.30 -2.53
N VAL A 104 5.03 5.49 -3.57
CA VAL A 104 6.30 4.86 -3.91
C VAL A 104 7.40 5.90 -4.12
N ARG A 105 7.05 7.12 -4.52
CA ARG A 105 8.01 8.21 -4.63
C ARG A 105 8.75 8.54 -3.34
N SER A 106 8.17 8.17 -2.21
CA SER A 106 8.81 8.38 -0.91
C SER A 106 9.93 7.39 -0.66
N ARG A 107 10.25 6.59 -1.66
CA ARG A 107 11.30 5.60 -1.60
C ARG A 107 12.67 6.18 -1.26
N ASP A 108 12.92 7.46 -1.62
CA ASP A 108 14.18 8.10 -1.21
C ASP A 108 14.34 8.12 0.30
N THR A 109 13.24 8.38 1.02
CA THR A 109 13.23 8.30 2.47
C THR A 109 13.51 6.88 2.94
N PHE A 110 12.87 5.90 2.30
CA PHE A 110 13.11 4.50 2.56
C PHE A 110 14.60 4.15 2.40
N GLU A 111 15.19 4.52 1.27
CA GLU A 111 16.56 4.17 0.96
C GLU A 111 17.54 4.80 1.93
N ARG A 112 17.31 6.06 2.29
CA ARG A 112 18.17 6.80 3.18
C ARG A 112 18.15 6.29 4.61
N LYS A 113 16.95 6.01 5.12
CA LYS A 113 16.76 5.55 6.51
C LYS A 113 16.59 4.05 6.64
N GLY A 114 16.19 3.38 5.59
CA GLY A 114 15.85 1.97 5.62
C GLY A 114 14.46 1.67 6.15
N TYR A 115 13.68 2.68 6.50
CA TYR A 115 12.33 2.52 7.01
C TYR A 115 11.52 3.80 6.81
N LEU A 116 10.19 3.64 6.88
CA LEU A 116 9.26 4.76 6.99
C LEU A 116 8.78 4.86 8.43
N ASP A 117 8.85 6.05 8.99
CA ASP A 117 8.22 6.36 10.27
C ASP A 117 6.81 6.80 9.93
N LEU A 118 5.79 6.03 10.36
CA LEU A 118 4.43 6.26 9.90
C LEU A 118 3.93 7.66 10.26
N LYS A 119 4.21 8.12 11.44
CA LYS A 119 3.75 9.44 11.88
C LYS A 119 4.44 10.59 11.15
N LYS A 120 5.70 10.42 10.77
CA LYS A 120 6.49 11.48 10.16
C LYS A 120 6.48 11.43 8.63
N ASP A 121 6.48 10.24 8.06
CA ASP A 121 6.68 10.05 6.63
C ASP A 121 5.42 9.70 5.88
N CYS A 122 4.32 9.44 6.56
CA CYS A 122 3.08 9.00 5.96
C CYS A 122 1.91 9.87 6.42
N LEU A 123 0.81 9.80 5.65
CA LEU A 123 -0.44 10.46 6.00
C LEU A 123 -1.37 9.45 6.65
N CYS A 124 -2.11 9.88 7.67
CA CYS A 124 -3.13 9.06 8.28
C CYS A 124 -4.37 9.05 7.38
N ALA A 125 -4.77 7.87 6.94
CA ALA A 125 -5.86 7.71 5.97
C ALA A 125 -7.18 7.28 6.59
N ASN A 126 -7.27 7.25 7.91
CA ASN A 126 -8.44 6.72 8.61
C ASN A 126 -9.74 7.48 8.35
N ARG A 127 -9.63 8.69 7.88
CA ARG A 127 -10.81 9.56 7.68
C ARG A 127 -11.38 9.48 6.28
N GLY A 128 -10.84 8.64 5.43
CA GLY A 128 -11.31 8.50 4.07
C GLY A 128 -10.98 9.67 3.14
N ASP A 129 -10.25 10.65 3.64
CA ASP A 129 -9.97 11.87 2.90
C ASP A 129 -9.10 11.62 1.67
N VAL A 130 -8.20 10.68 1.76
CA VAL A 130 -7.26 10.39 0.68
C VAL A 130 -7.99 9.91 -0.57
N SER A 131 -9.00 9.05 -0.41
CA SER A 131 -9.75 8.52 -1.54
C SER A 131 -10.62 9.59 -2.21
N GLU A 132 -11.02 10.62 -1.49
CA GLU A 132 -11.87 11.67 -2.03
C GLU A 132 -11.07 12.73 -2.76
N ARG A 133 -9.80 12.88 -2.43
CA ARG A 133 -8.93 13.87 -3.06
C ARG A 133 -8.23 13.37 -4.32
N GLY A 134 -8.28 12.05 -4.53
CA GLY A 134 -7.68 11.44 -5.70
C GLY A 134 -8.42 11.73 -6.99
#